data_bff68f78a72c08fa6e24aa4e9538b11c
#
_entry.id   bff68f78a72c08fa6e24aa4e9538b11c
#
_cell.length_a   1.000
_cell.length_b   1.000
_cell.length_c   1.000
_cell.angle_alpha   90.00
_cell.angle_beta   90.00
_cell.angle_gamma   90.00
#
_symmetry.space_group_name_H-M   'P 1'
#
loop_
_entity.id
_entity.type
_entity.pdbx_description
1 polymer ?
#
loop_
_entity_poly.entity_id
_entity_poly.type
_entity_poly.pdbx_seq_one_letter_code
_entity_poly.pdbx_strand_id
1 'polypeptide(L)'
;MYKYKNKNIFLLIEHQTKIDYSMPYRILEYEIEIMKSAIDIRKVKNKEYKLPLVIPIVLYTGKKKWDAKRYLEESQETLDGVKMKAENYNLVDINDFTKEELLQGKTLISKMMLLEKSESTEESIEMLEKIIPNTNKEEKELLKRVITILFGEKIGEEKTKELIEKIDGGEGKMLALVDMIRNENKMYINMGKKEGFKEGKKQTYLEIAKNLLKLKMPISQISEITKLPKEEIEKLK
;
A
#
# COMPACT_ATOMS: atom_id res chain seq x y z
N MET A 1 -1.65 -17.33 18.87
CA MET A 1 -2.03 -18.76 19.06
C MET A 1 -3.50 -18.84 19.41
N TYR A 2 -4.28 -19.57 18.64
CA TYR A 2 -5.70 -19.83 18.93
C TYR A 2 -5.87 -21.25 19.42
N LYS A 3 -6.72 -21.44 20.45
CA LYS A 3 -7.11 -22.79 20.89
C LYS A 3 -8.52 -23.06 20.35
N TYR A 4 -8.64 -24.06 19.50
CA TYR A 4 -9.94 -24.54 19.03
C TYR A 4 -10.10 -26.01 19.45
N LYS A 5 -11.15 -26.32 20.21
CA LYS A 5 -11.43 -27.69 20.73
C LYS A 5 -10.17 -28.36 21.30
N ASN A 6 -9.46 -27.68 22.18
CA ASN A 6 -8.19 -28.12 22.82
C ASN A 6 -7.03 -28.42 21.85
N LYS A 7 -7.07 -27.94 20.61
CA LYS A 7 -5.95 -28.05 19.66
C LYS A 7 -5.18 -26.73 19.58
N ASN A 8 -3.88 -26.82 19.48
CA ASN A 8 -3.02 -25.65 19.23
C ASN A 8 -3.05 -25.37 17.71
N ILE A 9 -3.65 -24.25 17.31
CA ILE A 9 -3.73 -23.80 15.93
C ILE A 9 -3.02 -22.46 15.85
N PHE A 10 -2.13 -22.32 14.89
CA PHE A 10 -1.44 -21.10 14.54
C PHE A 10 -1.94 -20.60 13.19
N LEU A 11 -2.32 -19.34 13.13
CA LEU A 11 -2.53 -18.65 11.86
C LEU A 11 -1.23 -17.89 11.54
N LEU A 12 -0.60 -18.27 10.44
CA LEU A 12 0.54 -17.55 9.87
C LEU A 12 -0.03 -16.59 8.82
N ILE A 13 0.01 -15.29 9.10
CA ILE A 13 -0.48 -14.27 8.16
C ILE A 13 0.72 -13.48 7.65
N GLU A 14 0.95 -13.57 6.33
CA GLU A 14 2.00 -12.83 5.65
C GLU A 14 1.36 -11.77 4.74
N HIS A 15 1.68 -10.50 4.96
CA HIS A 15 1.18 -9.40 4.15
C HIS A 15 2.18 -9.03 3.06
N GLN A 16 1.72 -8.97 1.80
CA GLN A 16 2.52 -8.62 0.63
C GLN A 16 1.86 -7.50 -0.17
N THR A 17 2.65 -6.48 -0.53
CA THR A 17 2.24 -5.39 -1.43
C THR A 17 2.83 -5.55 -2.83
N LYS A 18 3.76 -6.49 -3.00
CA LYS A 18 4.37 -6.87 -4.27
C LYS A 18 4.34 -8.38 -4.41
N ILE A 19 4.31 -8.86 -5.65
CA ILE A 19 4.39 -10.30 -5.92
C ILE A 19 5.76 -10.81 -5.50
N ASP A 20 5.77 -11.86 -4.70
CA ASP A 20 6.99 -12.54 -4.24
C ASP A 20 6.98 -13.99 -4.73
N TYR A 21 7.83 -14.28 -5.70
CA TYR A 21 7.95 -15.61 -6.29
C TYR A 21 8.62 -16.63 -5.36
N SER A 22 9.25 -16.19 -4.27
CA SER A 22 9.83 -17.06 -3.23
C SER A 22 8.79 -17.48 -2.16
N MET A 23 7.56 -17.04 -2.28
CA MET A 23 6.52 -17.22 -1.25
C MET A 23 6.34 -18.68 -0.79
N PRO A 24 6.31 -19.70 -1.65
CA PRO A 24 6.19 -21.09 -1.18
C PRO A 24 7.34 -21.51 -0.26
N TYR A 25 8.56 -21.08 -0.54
CA TYR A 25 9.73 -21.34 0.30
C TYR A 25 9.65 -20.59 1.63
N ARG A 26 9.31 -19.30 1.60
CA ARG A 26 9.18 -18.48 2.81
C ARG A 26 8.11 -19.00 3.76
N ILE A 27 6.97 -19.42 3.23
CA ILE A 27 5.90 -20.00 4.04
C ILE A 27 6.39 -21.26 4.75
N LEU A 28 7.07 -22.17 4.05
CA LEU A 28 7.65 -23.36 4.67
C LEU A 28 8.64 -23.01 5.80
N GLU A 29 9.51 -22.03 5.58
CA GLU A 29 10.47 -21.56 6.57
C GLU A 29 9.77 -21.06 7.84
N TYR A 30 8.75 -20.21 7.69
CA TYR A 30 7.98 -19.69 8.82
C TYR A 30 7.16 -20.76 9.55
N GLU A 31 6.57 -21.70 8.83
CA GLU A 31 5.86 -22.84 9.43
C GLU A 31 6.81 -23.67 10.30
N ILE A 32 8.02 -23.95 9.82
CA ILE A 32 9.04 -24.66 10.56
C ILE A 32 9.42 -23.87 11.83
N GLU A 33 9.62 -22.57 11.75
CA GLU A 33 9.96 -21.74 12.91
C GLU A 33 8.83 -21.70 13.95
N ILE A 34 7.57 -21.59 13.52
CA ILE A 34 6.41 -21.68 14.41
C ILE A 34 6.36 -23.04 15.08
N MET A 35 6.52 -24.12 14.33
CA MET A 35 6.51 -25.46 14.88
C MET A 35 7.65 -25.64 15.89
N LYS A 36 8.89 -25.22 15.60
CA LYS A 36 10.03 -25.27 16.53
C LYS A 36 9.73 -24.55 17.84
N SER A 37 9.08 -23.39 17.77
CA SER A 37 8.74 -22.61 18.98
C SER A 37 7.65 -23.25 19.84
N ALA A 38 6.78 -24.05 19.23
CA ALA A 38 5.56 -24.59 19.85
C ALA A 38 5.68 -26.05 20.30
N ILE A 39 6.66 -26.81 19.81
CA ILE A 39 6.82 -28.23 20.12
C ILE A 39 7.64 -28.44 21.39
N ASP A 40 7.28 -29.45 22.18
CA ASP A 40 8.16 -29.99 23.21
C ASP A 40 8.99 -31.12 22.59
N ILE A 41 10.26 -30.84 22.34
CA ILE A 41 11.19 -31.76 21.66
C ILE A 41 11.30 -33.12 22.38
N ARG A 42 11.04 -33.17 23.69
CA ARG A 42 11.06 -34.42 24.45
C ARG A 42 9.84 -35.27 24.19
N LYS A 43 8.71 -34.64 23.89
CA LYS A 43 7.43 -35.31 23.66
C LYS A 43 7.22 -35.68 22.20
N VAL A 44 7.89 -35.03 21.26
CA VAL A 44 7.75 -35.28 19.78
C VAL A 44 8.01 -36.77 19.44
N LYS A 45 8.86 -37.45 20.18
CA LYS A 45 9.15 -38.89 19.98
C LYS A 45 8.02 -39.83 20.43
N ASN A 46 7.00 -39.31 21.13
CA ASN A 46 5.85 -40.12 21.54
C ASN A 46 4.92 -40.33 20.35
N LYS A 47 4.51 -41.59 20.13
CA LYS A 47 3.59 -41.97 19.03
C LYS A 47 2.27 -41.18 19.00
N GLU A 48 1.77 -40.83 20.19
CA GLU A 48 0.48 -40.09 20.31
C GLU A 48 0.65 -38.57 20.24
N TYR A 49 1.87 -38.06 20.15
CA TYR A 49 2.11 -36.64 20.10
C TYR A 49 1.63 -36.09 18.73
N LYS A 50 0.84 -35.02 18.78
CA LYS A 50 0.39 -34.30 17.59
C LYS A 50 1.14 -32.96 17.47
N LEU A 51 1.72 -32.72 16.30
CA LEU A 51 2.29 -31.42 15.98
C LEU A 51 1.18 -30.35 15.95
N PRO A 52 1.51 -29.09 16.27
CA PRO A 52 0.58 -28.01 16.11
C PRO A 52 0.18 -27.85 14.63
N LEU A 53 -1.06 -27.45 14.39
CA LEU A 53 -1.51 -27.09 13.05
C LEU A 53 -1.12 -25.64 12.76
N VAL A 54 -0.40 -25.42 11.69
CA VAL A 54 -0.13 -24.07 11.16
C VAL A 54 -0.97 -23.90 9.91
N ILE A 55 -1.69 -22.79 9.81
CA ILE A 55 -2.52 -22.46 8.65
C ILE A 55 -1.92 -21.19 8.03
N PRO A 56 -1.19 -21.31 6.92
CA PRO A 56 -0.60 -20.16 6.24
C PRO A 56 -1.64 -19.43 5.39
N ILE A 57 -1.64 -18.10 5.52
CA ILE A 57 -2.48 -17.18 4.76
C ILE A 57 -1.59 -16.07 4.22
N VAL A 58 -1.57 -15.88 2.90
CA VAL A 58 -0.93 -14.74 2.26
C VAL A 58 -2.01 -13.73 1.93
N LEU A 59 -1.95 -12.56 2.58
CA LEU A 59 -2.77 -11.40 2.26
C LEU A 59 -2.02 -10.52 1.27
N TYR A 60 -2.50 -10.46 0.04
CA TYR A 60 -1.89 -9.67 -1.01
C TYR A 60 -2.75 -8.45 -1.34
N THR A 61 -2.13 -7.27 -1.28
CA THR A 61 -2.78 -5.97 -1.53
C THR A 61 -2.12 -5.19 -2.68
N GLY A 62 -1.31 -5.87 -3.50
CA GLY A 62 -0.65 -5.24 -4.64
C GLY A 62 -1.59 -4.95 -5.82
N LYS A 63 -1.16 -4.06 -6.71
CA LYS A 63 -1.98 -3.60 -7.85
C LYS A 63 -2.11 -4.62 -8.97
N LYS A 64 -1.15 -5.51 -9.14
CA LYS A 64 -1.18 -6.56 -10.17
C LYS A 64 -1.81 -7.81 -9.58
N LYS A 65 -2.51 -8.60 -10.40
CA LYS A 65 -3.01 -9.89 -9.97
C LYS A 65 -1.84 -10.79 -9.55
N TRP A 66 -2.02 -11.55 -8.47
CA TRP A 66 -1.03 -12.50 -7.99
C TRP A 66 -0.80 -13.61 -9.01
N ASP A 67 0.46 -13.83 -9.41
CA ASP A 67 0.88 -14.86 -10.37
C ASP A 67 2.04 -15.74 -9.85
N ALA A 68 2.45 -15.56 -8.58
CA ALA A 68 3.42 -16.46 -7.99
C ALA A 68 2.82 -17.84 -7.71
N LYS A 69 3.67 -18.85 -7.76
CA LYS A 69 3.30 -20.23 -7.47
C LYS A 69 2.73 -20.37 -6.07
N ARG A 70 1.77 -21.27 -5.89
CA ARG A 70 1.10 -21.50 -4.61
C ARG A 70 1.58 -22.74 -3.90
N TYR A 71 2.14 -23.70 -4.65
CA TYR A 71 2.63 -24.95 -4.14
C TYR A 71 4.15 -24.99 -4.18
N LEU A 72 4.75 -25.48 -3.10
CA LEU A 72 6.21 -25.62 -3.01
C LEU A 72 6.74 -26.54 -4.13
N GLU A 73 6.02 -27.60 -4.45
CA GLU A 73 6.37 -28.56 -5.50
C GLU A 73 6.54 -27.91 -6.88
N GLU A 74 5.78 -26.84 -7.17
CA GLU A 74 5.90 -26.08 -8.44
C GLU A 74 7.21 -25.28 -8.52
N SER A 75 7.88 -25.06 -7.37
CA SER A 75 9.13 -24.31 -7.25
C SER A 75 10.35 -25.21 -7.10
N GLN A 76 10.18 -26.53 -7.00
CA GLN A 76 11.26 -27.50 -6.83
C GLN A 76 11.69 -28.06 -8.19
N GLU A 77 12.95 -28.49 -8.28
CA GLU A 77 13.41 -29.31 -9.37
C GLU A 77 12.70 -30.68 -9.37
N THR A 78 12.33 -31.17 -10.53
CA THR A 78 11.61 -32.44 -10.68
C THR A 78 12.55 -33.58 -11.04
N LEU A 79 12.26 -34.76 -10.50
CA LEU A 79 12.93 -36.00 -10.86
C LEU A 79 11.89 -37.10 -11.07
N ASP A 80 11.98 -37.79 -12.20
CA ASP A 80 11.03 -38.85 -12.57
C ASP A 80 10.94 -39.93 -11.48
N GLY A 81 9.70 -40.28 -11.11
CA GLY A 81 9.41 -41.25 -10.07
C GLY A 81 9.54 -40.79 -8.62
N VAL A 82 9.95 -39.56 -8.38
CA VAL A 82 10.00 -38.94 -7.06
C VAL A 82 8.78 -38.09 -6.81
N LYS A 83 8.08 -38.35 -5.68
CA LYS A 83 6.97 -37.46 -5.24
C LYS A 83 7.51 -36.23 -4.60
N MET A 84 7.06 -35.09 -5.10
CA MET A 84 7.38 -33.79 -4.55
C MET A 84 6.60 -33.54 -3.26
N LYS A 85 7.10 -32.61 -2.43
CA LYS A 85 6.42 -32.21 -1.20
C LYS A 85 5.31 -31.23 -1.53
N ALA A 86 4.07 -31.62 -1.27
CA ALA A 86 2.90 -30.75 -1.46
C ALA A 86 2.69 -29.88 -0.23
N GLU A 87 3.19 -28.66 -0.28
CA GLU A 87 2.92 -27.59 0.68
C GLU A 87 2.29 -26.42 -0.05
N ASN A 88 1.23 -25.85 0.51
CA ASN A 88 0.53 -24.72 -0.08
C ASN A 88 0.16 -23.67 0.96
N TYR A 89 -0.19 -22.48 0.49
CA TYR A 89 -0.76 -21.43 1.31
C TYR A 89 -2.11 -20.97 0.78
N ASN A 90 -2.93 -20.40 1.67
CA ASN A 90 -4.20 -19.78 1.28
C ASN A 90 -3.92 -18.35 0.82
N LEU A 91 -4.26 -18.05 -0.42
CA LEU A 91 -4.14 -16.69 -0.97
C LEU A 91 -5.46 -15.95 -0.79
N VAL A 92 -5.36 -14.75 -0.23
CA VAL A 92 -6.43 -13.75 -0.23
C VAL A 92 -5.92 -12.57 -1.05
N ASP A 93 -6.30 -12.52 -2.31
CA ASP A 93 -5.94 -11.43 -3.22
C ASP A 93 -7.03 -10.35 -3.16
N ILE A 94 -6.66 -9.12 -2.79
CA ILE A 94 -7.59 -7.99 -2.73
C ILE A 94 -8.26 -7.70 -4.09
N ASN A 95 -7.60 -8.08 -5.19
CA ASN A 95 -8.14 -7.88 -6.53
C ASN A 95 -9.32 -8.79 -6.86
N ASP A 96 -9.51 -9.86 -6.09
CA ASP A 96 -10.66 -10.77 -6.25
C ASP A 96 -11.95 -10.21 -5.62
N PHE A 97 -11.89 -9.07 -4.92
CA PHE A 97 -13.02 -8.44 -4.26
C PHE A 97 -13.34 -7.08 -4.88
N THR A 98 -14.61 -6.75 -5.02
CA THR A 98 -15.07 -5.39 -5.34
C THR A 98 -15.05 -4.50 -4.10
N LYS A 99 -15.07 -3.16 -4.27
CA LYS A 99 -15.20 -2.22 -3.14
C LYS A 99 -16.54 -2.40 -2.42
N GLU A 100 -17.59 -2.71 -3.17
CA GLU A 100 -18.93 -2.96 -2.65
C GLU A 100 -18.97 -4.21 -1.75
N GLU A 101 -18.36 -5.31 -2.17
CA GLU A 101 -18.25 -6.53 -1.36
C GLU A 101 -17.47 -6.28 -0.07
N LEU A 102 -16.35 -5.56 -0.15
CA LEU A 102 -15.55 -5.22 1.01
C LEU A 102 -16.29 -4.28 1.97
N LEU A 103 -17.08 -3.32 1.45
CA LEU A 103 -17.90 -2.42 2.25
C LEU A 103 -19.02 -3.16 3.00
N GLN A 104 -19.63 -4.18 2.38
CA GLN A 104 -20.63 -5.04 3.01
C GLN A 104 -20.01 -6.04 3.99
N GLY A 105 -18.73 -6.26 3.93
CA GLY A 105 -17.99 -7.16 4.81
C GLY A 105 -18.04 -6.72 6.26
N LYS A 106 -18.44 -7.65 7.16
CA LYS A 106 -18.63 -7.38 8.59
C LYS A 106 -17.33 -7.49 9.41
N THR A 107 -16.25 -7.97 8.81
CA THR A 107 -14.98 -8.21 9.52
C THR A 107 -14.06 -7.00 9.47
N LEU A 108 -13.21 -6.85 10.47
CA LEU A 108 -12.16 -5.81 10.46
C LEU A 108 -11.25 -5.96 9.23
N ILE A 109 -10.95 -7.20 8.80
CA ILE A 109 -10.11 -7.47 7.63
C ILE A 109 -10.74 -6.88 6.37
N SER A 110 -12.05 -7.08 6.13
CA SER A 110 -12.72 -6.50 4.96
C SER A 110 -12.69 -4.98 4.98
N LYS A 111 -12.81 -4.35 6.16
CA LYS A 111 -12.69 -2.90 6.34
C LYS A 111 -11.28 -2.41 6.01
N MET A 112 -10.24 -3.11 6.48
CA MET A 112 -8.84 -2.79 6.17
C MET A 112 -8.54 -2.93 4.67
N MET A 113 -8.98 -4.04 4.05
CA MET A 113 -8.83 -4.25 2.61
C MET A 113 -9.52 -3.16 1.79
N LEU A 114 -10.68 -2.66 2.24
CA LEU A 114 -11.38 -1.55 1.58
C LEU A 114 -10.54 -0.26 1.59
N LEU A 115 -9.90 0.06 2.71
CA LEU A 115 -9.02 1.23 2.82
C LEU A 115 -7.78 1.09 1.93
N GLU A 116 -7.17 -0.09 1.87
CA GLU A 116 -6.03 -0.39 0.99
C GLU A 116 -6.40 -0.33 -0.51
N LYS A 117 -7.63 -0.73 -0.85
CA LYS A 117 -8.13 -0.71 -2.23
C LYS A 117 -8.53 0.69 -2.72
N SER A 118 -8.57 1.67 -1.85
CA SER A 118 -8.86 3.06 -2.20
C SER A 118 -7.73 3.67 -3.02
N GLU A 119 -8.08 4.40 -4.10
CA GLU A 119 -7.12 4.94 -5.05
C GLU A 119 -6.49 6.26 -4.59
N SER A 120 -7.16 6.96 -3.67
CA SER A 120 -6.69 8.22 -3.10
C SER A 120 -6.90 8.27 -1.59
N THR A 121 -6.20 9.18 -0.93
CA THR A 121 -6.38 9.44 0.51
C THR A 121 -7.78 9.93 0.81
N GLU A 122 -8.34 10.78 -0.04
CA GLU A 122 -9.70 11.30 0.07
C GLU A 122 -10.72 10.16 0.01
N GLU A 123 -10.59 9.26 -0.93
CA GLU A 123 -11.46 8.08 -1.04
C GLU A 123 -11.34 7.19 0.19
N SER A 124 -10.12 6.97 0.70
CA SER A 124 -9.92 6.17 1.92
C SER A 124 -10.64 6.79 3.11
N ILE A 125 -10.62 8.12 3.26
CA ILE A 125 -11.31 8.82 4.35
C ILE A 125 -12.84 8.75 4.15
N GLU A 126 -13.35 8.87 2.93
CA GLU A 126 -14.77 8.65 2.60
C GLU A 126 -15.22 7.22 2.94
N MET A 127 -14.37 6.23 2.70
CA MET A 127 -14.68 4.84 3.11
C MET A 127 -14.65 4.68 4.63
N LEU A 128 -13.76 5.36 5.36
CA LEU A 128 -13.78 5.38 6.82
C LEU A 128 -15.11 5.86 7.38
N GLU A 129 -15.70 6.92 6.80
CA GLU A 129 -17.02 7.42 7.21
C GLU A 129 -18.11 6.35 7.11
N LYS A 130 -18.05 5.52 6.06
CA LYS A 130 -19.03 4.46 5.83
C LYS A 130 -18.85 3.26 6.77
N ILE A 131 -17.61 2.94 7.18
CA ILE A 131 -17.33 1.74 7.97
C ILE A 131 -17.38 2.00 9.49
N ILE A 132 -17.06 3.22 9.95
CA ILE A 132 -17.02 3.56 11.39
C ILE A 132 -18.33 3.33 12.11
N PRO A 133 -19.51 3.71 11.59
CA PRO A 133 -20.79 3.47 12.26
C PRO A 133 -21.05 1.99 12.55
N ASN A 134 -20.53 1.11 11.67
CA ASN A 134 -20.69 -0.35 11.78
C ASN A 134 -19.47 -1.04 12.42
N THR A 135 -18.70 -0.31 13.22
CA THR A 135 -17.47 -0.80 13.85
C THR A 135 -17.62 -0.75 15.36
N ASN A 136 -17.44 -1.89 16.04
CA ASN A 136 -17.50 -1.94 17.51
C ASN A 136 -16.28 -1.26 18.15
N LYS A 137 -16.31 -1.09 19.48
CA LYS A 137 -15.27 -0.34 20.21
C LYS A 137 -13.88 -0.98 20.09
N GLU A 138 -13.79 -2.30 20.18
CA GLU A 138 -12.51 -3.03 20.08
C GLU A 138 -11.91 -2.92 18.66
N GLU A 139 -12.77 -3.07 17.66
CA GLU A 139 -12.37 -2.89 16.26
C GLU A 139 -11.94 -1.45 15.95
N LYS A 140 -12.60 -0.43 16.56
CA LYS A 140 -12.20 0.98 16.40
C LYS A 140 -10.78 1.23 16.90
N GLU A 141 -10.38 0.65 18.03
CA GLU A 141 -9.03 0.78 18.55
C GLU A 141 -7.99 0.14 17.61
N LEU A 142 -8.30 -1.02 17.03
CA LEU A 142 -7.44 -1.64 16.02
C LEU A 142 -7.40 -0.80 14.73
N LEU A 143 -8.54 -0.29 14.29
CA LEU A 143 -8.64 0.55 13.10
C LEU A 143 -7.82 1.84 13.24
N LYS A 144 -7.82 2.48 14.42
CA LYS A 144 -6.99 3.65 14.70
C LYS A 144 -5.49 3.37 14.49
N ARG A 145 -5.00 2.20 14.94
CA ARG A 145 -3.61 1.80 14.70
C ARG A 145 -3.31 1.62 13.22
N VAL A 146 -4.22 0.98 12.49
CA VAL A 146 -4.11 0.82 11.03
C VAL A 146 -4.08 2.17 10.34
N ILE A 147 -4.96 3.09 10.71
CA ILE A 147 -5.00 4.45 10.19
C ILE A 147 -3.69 5.19 10.43
N THR A 148 -3.11 5.06 11.63
CA THR A 148 -1.80 5.66 11.94
C THR A 148 -0.72 5.20 10.95
N ILE A 149 -0.70 3.91 10.63
CA ILE A 149 0.27 3.33 9.68
C ILE A 149 -0.02 3.76 8.24
N LEU A 150 -1.27 3.65 7.80
CA LEU A 150 -1.64 3.91 6.41
C LEU A 150 -1.59 5.39 6.03
N PHE A 151 -1.92 6.27 6.96
CA PHE A 151 -2.08 7.70 6.68
C PHE A 151 -0.93 8.54 7.22
N GLY A 152 -0.17 8.07 8.23
CA GLY A 152 0.92 8.84 8.83
C GLY A 152 1.92 9.37 7.80
N GLU A 153 2.32 8.56 6.83
CA GLU A 153 3.21 8.97 5.74
C GLU A 153 2.49 9.79 4.64
N LYS A 154 1.19 9.56 4.44
CA LYS A 154 0.43 10.17 3.33
C LYS A 154 -0.04 11.59 3.63
N ILE A 155 -0.52 11.86 4.84
CA ILE A 155 -1.07 13.17 5.23
C ILE A 155 -0.33 13.84 6.38
N GLY A 156 0.67 13.18 6.93
CA GLY A 156 1.47 13.66 8.06
C GLY A 156 0.84 13.31 9.42
N GLU A 157 1.67 13.31 10.46
CA GLU A 157 1.27 12.86 11.81
C GLU A 157 0.17 13.73 12.43
N GLU A 158 0.21 15.06 12.24
CA GLU A 158 -0.75 15.99 12.83
C GLU A 158 -2.17 15.75 12.32
N LYS A 159 -2.34 15.67 10.98
CA LYS A 159 -3.63 15.38 10.35
C LYS A 159 -4.11 13.96 10.64
N THR A 160 -3.19 13.02 10.78
CA THR A 160 -3.53 11.64 11.16
C THR A 160 -4.08 11.58 12.58
N LYS A 161 -3.50 12.32 13.52
CA LYS A 161 -4.04 12.46 14.89
C LYS A 161 -5.44 13.08 14.88
N GLU A 162 -5.63 14.17 14.13
CA GLU A 162 -6.94 14.80 13.97
C GLU A 162 -7.99 13.83 13.38
N LEU A 163 -7.60 13.01 12.39
CA LEU A 163 -8.45 11.97 11.82
C LEU A 163 -8.87 10.93 12.88
N ILE A 164 -7.91 10.48 13.70
CA ILE A 164 -8.15 9.51 14.77
C ILE A 164 -9.11 10.07 15.83
N GLU A 165 -8.94 11.32 16.25
CA GLU A 165 -9.83 11.97 17.23
C GLU A 165 -11.27 12.10 16.70
N LYS A 166 -11.42 12.31 15.38
CA LYS A 166 -12.74 12.39 14.75
C LYS A 166 -13.47 11.05 14.68
N ILE A 167 -12.76 9.93 14.69
CA ILE A 167 -13.35 8.58 14.75
C ILE A 167 -14.20 8.40 16.01
N ASP A 168 -13.80 9.00 17.14
CA ASP A 168 -14.55 8.94 18.40
C ASP A 168 -15.67 9.99 18.47
N GLY A 169 -15.60 11.04 17.65
CA GLY A 169 -16.46 12.23 17.75
C GLY A 169 -17.70 12.30 16.85
N GLY A 170 -17.94 11.28 15.99
CA GLY A 170 -19.13 11.18 15.12
C GLY A 170 -18.99 11.75 13.70
N GLU A 171 -19.94 11.40 12.82
CA GLU A 171 -19.90 11.52 11.36
C GLU A 171 -19.64 12.94 10.83
N GLY A 172 -20.21 13.98 11.42
CA GLY A 172 -20.14 15.35 10.86
C GLY A 172 -18.77 16.02 10.92
N LYS A 173 -17.83 15.48 11.70
CA LYS A 173 -16.48 16.05 11.85
C LYS A 173 -15.48 15.53 10.82
N MET A 174 -15.75 14.38 10.23
CA MET A 174 -14.83 13.74 9.27
C MET A 174 -14.97 14.35 7.88
N LEU A 175 -16.19 14.69 7.45
CA LEU A 175 -16.46 15.40 6.19
C LEU A 175 -15.65 16.73 6.09
N ALA A 176 -15.60 17.50 7.19
CA ALA A 176 -14.83 18.74 7.22
C ALA A 176 -13.32 18.50 6.99
N LEU A 177 -12.77 17.39 7.49
CA LEU A 177 -11.37 17.03 7.24
C LEU A 177 -11.15 16.59 5.79
N VAL A 178 -12.06 15.81 5.21
CA VAL A 178 -12.03 15.44 3.78
C VAL A 178 -11.99 16.69 2.90
N ASP A 179 -12.88 17.65 3.16
CA ASP A 179 -12.95 18.90 2.40
C ASP A 179 -11.67 19.73 2.56
N MET A 180 -11.09 19.78 3.77
CA MET A 180 -9.83 20.47 4.02
C MET A 180 -8.68 19.82 3.22
N ILE A 181 -8.51 18.51 3.29
CA ILE A 181 -7.47 17.77 2.54
C ILE A 181 -7.68 17.93 1.02
N ARG A 182 -8.92 17.83 0.55
CA ARG A 182 -9.26 18.02 -0.87
C ARG A 182 -8.91 19.42 -1.35
N ASN A 183 -9.18 20.45 -0.56
CA ASN A 183 -8.87 21.83 -0.91
C ASN A 183 -7.37 22.10 -0.91
N GLU A 184 -6.63 21.56 0.06
CA GLU A 184 -5.17 21.66 0.08
C GLU A 184 -4.55 20.95 -1.13
N ASN A 185 -4.98 19.73 -1.45
CA ASN A 185 -4.48 19.01 -2.62
C ASN A 185 -4.76 19.77 -3.92
N LYS A 186 -5.96 20.36 -4.08
CA LYS A 186 -6.26 21.24 -5.23
C LYS A 186 -5.34 22.44 -5.29
N MET A 187 -5.03 23.04 -4.13
CA MET A 187 -4.11 24.19 -4.05
C MET A 187 -2.69 23.77 -4.50
N TYR A 188 -2.15 22.66 -3.98
CA TYR A 188 -0.83 22.15 -4.36
C TYR A 188 -0.76 21.77 -5.86
N ILE A 189 -1.77 21.11 -6.38
CA ILE A 189 -1.86 20.79 -7.82
C ILE A 189 -1.87 22.07 -8.68
N ASN A 190 -2.63 23.09 -8.27
CA ASN A 190 -2.68 24.36 -8.99
C ASN A 190 -1.36 25.14 -8.90
N MET A 191 -0.69 25.11 -7.73
CA MET A 191 0.64 25.69 -7.58
C MET A 191 1.66 24.97 -8.47
N GLY A 192 1.72 23.63 -8.42
CA GLY A 192 2.62 22.83 -9.25
C GLY A 192 2.37 23.02 -10.75
N LYS A 193 1.10 23.12 -11.20
CA LYS A 193 0.77 23.45 -12.59
C LYS A 193 1.26 24.84 -12.99
N LYS A 194 1.08 25.83 -12.11
CA LYS A 194 1.52 27.20 -12.34
C LYS A 194 3.04 27.33 -12.41
N GLU A 195 3.74 26.64 -11.51
CA GLU A 195 5.21 26.59 -11.51
C GLU A 195 5.75 25.84 -12.72
N GLY A 196 5.22 24.65 -13.01
CA GLY A 196 5.60 23.86 -14.18
C GLY A 196 5.33 24.58 -15.50
N PHE A 197 4.22 25.34 -15.61
CA PHE A 197 3.95 26.18 -16.77
C PHE A 197 4.98 27.33 -16.91
N LYS A 198 5.34 27.98 -15.80
CA LYS A 198 6.36 29.05 -15.80
C LYS A 198 7.72 28.48 -16.21
N GLU A 199 8.10 27.34 -15.66
CA GLU A 199 9.37 26.70 -15.91
C GLU A 199 9.46 26.20 -17.36
N GLY A 200 8.43 25.50 -17.85
CA GLY A 200 8.33 25.06 -19.24
C GLY A 200 8.39 26.22 -20.24
N LYS A 201 7.69 27.32 -19.93
CA LYS A 201 7.75 28.55 -20.74
C LYS A 201 9.17 29.16 -20.76
N LYS A 202 9.83 29.20 -19.59
CA LYS A 202 11.19 29.69 -19.49
C LYS A 202 12.18 28.83 -20.29
N GLN A 203 12.09 27.51 -20.17
CA GLN A 203 12.92 26.56 -20.95
C GLN A 203 12.71 26.72 -22.44
N THR A 204 11.47 26.85 -22.89
CA THR A 204 11.16 27.11 -24.31
C THR A 204 11.80 28.40 -24.81
N TYR A 205 11.72 29.49 -24.04
CA TYR A 205 12.36 30.74 -24.41
C TYR A 205 13.89 30.68 -24.42
N LEU A 206 14.52 29.91 -23.52
CA LEU A 206 15.94 29.66 -23.54
C LEU A 206 16.37 28.86 -24.79
N GLU A 207 15.57 27.90 -25.21
CA GLU A 207 15.82 27.11 -26.41
C GLU A 207 15.68 27.96 -27.67
N ILE A 208 14.63 28.80 -27.76
CA ILE A 208 14.47 29.80 -28.83
C ILE A 208 15.68 30.74 -28.85
N ALA A 209 16.09 31.29 -27.71
CA ALA A 209 17.24 32.18 -27.61
C ALA A 209 18.52 31.52 -28.13
N LYS A 210 18.79 30.25 -27.75
CA LYS A 210 19.93 29.47 -28.30
C LYS A 210 19.89 29.34 -29.82
N ASN A 211 18.72 29.08 -30.37
CA ASN A 211 18.58 28.94 -31.83
C ASN A 211 18.78 30.30 -32.56
N LEU A 212 18.28 31.40 -31.99
CA LEU A 212 18.46 32.73 -32.54
C LEU A 212 19.93 33.19 -32.42
N LEU A 213 20.64 32.82 -31.36
CA LEU A 213 22.09 33.06 -31.23
C LEU A 213 22.89 32.33 -32.32
N LYS A 214 22.53 31.07 -32.65
CA LYS A 214 23.16 30.31 -33.78
C LYS A 214 22.95 31.03 -35.10
N LEU A 215 21.85 31.73 -35.29
CA LEU A 215 21.56 32.55 -36.48
C LEU A 215 22.24 33.92 -36.43
N LYS A 216 23.13 34.18 -35.45
CA LYS A 216 23.87 35.42 -35.25
C LYS A 216 23.00 36.66 -35.07
N MET A 217 21.79 36.46 -34.49
CA MET A 217 20.89 37.58 -34.18
C MET A 217 21.44 38.40 -32.99
N PRO A 218 21.33 39.76 -33.02
CA PRO A 218 21.77 40.61 -31.90
C PRO A 218 21.03 40.27 -30.59
N ILE A 219 21.76 40.27 -29.48
CA ILE A 219 21.20 39.96 -28.13
C ILE A 219 20.03 40.85 -27.78
N SER A 220 20.04 42.14 -28.16
CA SER A 220 18.93 43.06 -27.94
C SER A 220 17.63 42.62 -28.59
N GLN A 221 17.70 42.11 -29.82
CA GLN A 221 16.54 41.57 -30.56
C GLN A 221 16.05 40.26 -29.96
N ILE A 222 16.99 39.35 -29.56
CA ILE A 222 16.64 38.10 -28.89
C ILE A 222 15.93 38.36 -27.57
N SER A 223 16.39 39.35 -26.79
CA SER A 223 15.78 39.76 -25.53
C SER A 223 14.37 40.31 -25.75
N GLU A 224 14.15 41.08 -26.82
CA GLU A 224 12.84 41.61 -27.20
C GLU A 224 11.85 40.50 -27.56
N ILE A 225 12.28 39.48 -28.32
CA ILE A 225 11.46 38.35 -28.74
C ILE A 225 11.15 37.41 -27.60
N THR A 226 12.16 37.01 -26.83
CA THR A 226 12.03 35.98 -25.78
C THR A 226 11.61 36.53 -24.44
N LYS A 227 11.69 37.83 -24.23
CA LYS A 227 11.50 38.52 -22.94
C LYS A 227 12.49 38.07 -21.85
N LEU A 228 13.58 37.38 -22.23
CA LEU A 228 14.66 37.00 -21.32
C LEU A 228 15.61 38.22 -21.08
N PRO A 229 16.18 38.36 -19.87
CA PRO A 229 17.23 39.34 -19.58
C PRO A 229 18.44 39.11 -20.49
N LYS A 230 19.10 40.19 -20.90
CA LYS A 230 20.30 40.12 -21.77
C LYS A 230 21.42 39.30 -21.12
N GLU A 231 21.60 39.41 -19.82
CA GLU A 231 22.59 38.65 -19.04
C GLU A 231 22.33 37.14 -19.06
N GLU A 232 21.07 36.74 -19.12
CA GLU A 232 20.69 35.31 -19.25
C GLU A 232 20.96 34.77 -20.66
N ILE A 233 20.73 35.60 -21.67
CA ILE A 233 21.02 35.25 -23.08
C ILE A 233 22.56 35.18 -23.32
N GLU A 234 23.33 36.07 -22.71
CA GLU A 234 24.80 36.06 -22.79
C GLU A 234 25.42 34.78 -22.24
N LYS A 235 24.84 34.19 -21.20
CA LYS A 235 25.25 32.90 -20.63
C LYS A 235 24.96 31.66 -21.53
N LEU A 236 24.22 31.86 -22.63
CA LEU A 236 23.87 30.78 -23.56
C LEU A 236 24.82 30.68 -24.75
N LYS A 237 25.76 31.63 -24.90
CA LYS A 237 26.81 31.60 -25.93
C LYS A 237 27.81 30.48 -25.62
#